data_fd7029426b78901340ef848d747494e6
#
_entry.id   fd7029426b78901340ef848d747494e6
#
_cell.length_a   1.000
_cell.length_b   1.000
_cell.length_c   1.000
_cell.angle_alpha   90.00
_cell.angle_beta   90.00
_cell.angle_gamma   90.00
#
_symmetry.space_group_name_H-M   'P 1'
#
loop_
_entity.id
_entity.type
_entity.pdbx_description
1 polymer ?
#
loop_
_entity_poly.entity_id
_entity_poly.type
_entity_poly.pdbx_seq_one_letter_code
_entity_poly.pdbx_strand_id
1 'polypeptide(L)'
;MCALAKIVSEQLGGSLSYEEYGNFGFATDVQRAKLERKSNVLYVGDLAKGACRHRALLFKFLADQVGIECRLQRSRHVRGAHIGHAWNFVYTDFDKVFVVDLMHAVGALYPEGSTDANKYARLDAFAFSTLIEGAGPALGL
;
A
#
# COMPACT_ATOMS: atom_id res chain seq x y z
N MET A 1 -1.14 5.82 16.04
CA MET A 1 -0.84 5.67 14.60
C MET A 1 0.59 5.20 14.33
N CYS A 2 1.63 5.94 14.72
CA CYS A 2 3.03 5.52 14.46
C CYS A 2 3.40 4.14 15.06
N ALA A 3 2.92 3.84 16.27
CA ALA A 3 3.15 2.54 16.89
C ALA A 3 2.51 1.40 16.08
N LEU A 4 1.28 1.59 15.60
CA LEU A 4 0.58 0.62 14.77
C LEU A 4 1.31 0.38 13.44
N ALA A 5 1.81 1.43 12.82
CA ALA A 5 2.61 1.34 11.58
C ALA A 5 3.89 0.51 11.79
N LYS A 6 4.57 0.70 12.92
CA LYS A 6 5.76 -0.07 13.28
C LYS A 6 5.43 -1.55 13.48
N ILE A 7 4.38 -1.86 14.26
CA ILE A 7 3.93 -3.24 14.50
C ILE A 7 3.65 -3.95 13.17
N VAL A 8 2.89 -3.31 12.27
CA VAL A 8 2.57 -3.90 10.95
C VAL A 8 3.82 -4.12 10.12
N SER A 9 4.73 -3.15 10.12
CA SER A 9 5.98 -3.27 9.36
C SER A 9 6.88 -4.39 9.90
N GLU A 10 7.06 -4.45 11.20
CA GLU A 10 7.87 -5.49 11.86
C GLU A 10 7.30 -6.88 11.60
N GLN A 11 5.98 -7.05 11.70
CA GLN A 11 5.30 -8.31 11.40
C GLN A 11 5.55 -8.78 9.97
N LEU A 12 5.66 -7.87 9.01
CA LEU A 12 5.77 -8.17 7.59
C LEU A 12 7.18 -7.95 7.02
N GLY A 13 8.21 -8.10 7.84
CA GLY A 13 9.61 -8.15 7.44
C GLY A 13 10.39 -6.85 7.57
N GLY A 14 9.87 -5.87 8.28
CA GLY A 14 10.55 -4.61 8.61
C GLY A 14 10.49 -3.55 7.51
N SER A 15 11.17 -2.42 7.74
CA SER A 15 11.31 -1.35 6.75
C SER A 15 12.20 -1.79 5.59
N LEU A 16 11.88 -1.33 4.39
CA LEU A 16 12.58 -1.70 3.16
C LEU A 16 12.92 -0.45 2.34
N SER A 17 14.14 -0.39 1.86
CA SER A 17 14.50 0.54 0.79
C SER A 17 13.95 0.08 -0.57
N TYR A 18 13.93 0.98 -1.55
CA TYR A 18 13.54 0.63 -2.93
C TYR A 18 14.47 -0.43 -3.54
N GLU A 19 15.75 -0.39 -3.20
CA GLU A 19 16.76 -1.32 -3.70
C GLU A 19 16.56 -2.73 -3.13
N GLU A 20 16.22 -2.83 -1.85
CA GLU A 20 15.97 -4.11 -1.16
C GLU A 20 14.69 -4.79 -1.62
N TYR A 21 13.72 -4.04 -2.12
CA TYR A 21 12.40 -4.56 -2.48
C TYR A 21 12.47 -5.67 -3.53
N GLY A 22 13.33 -5.55 -4.52
CA GLY A 22 13.51 -6.56 -5.57
C GLY A 22 13.93 -7.93 -5.05
N ASN A 23 14.69 -7.95 -3.96
CA ASN A 23 15.24 -9.18 -3.34
C ASN A 23 14.50 -9.60 -2.07
N PHE A 24 13.43 -8.92 -1.70
CA PHE A 24 12.76 -9.13 -0.42
C PHE A 24 12.09 -10.51 -0.25
N GLY A 25 11.75 -11.16 -1.34
CA GLY A 25 11.27 -12.54 -1.32
C GLY A 25 9.87 -12.73 -0.74
N PHE A 26 9.02 -11.70 -0.74
CA PHE A 26 7.64 -11.82 -0.24
C PHE A 26 6.80 -12.81 -1.07
N ALA A 27 7.07 -12.94 -2.37
CA ALA A 27 6.36 -13.87 -3.24
C ALA A 27 6.62 -15.33 -2.83
N THR A 28 7.85 -15.65 -2.45
CA THR A 28 8.23 -16.99 -1.93
C THR A 28 7.52 -17.28 -0.61
N ASP A 29 7.45 -16.30 0.30
CA ASP A 29 6.73 -16.46 1.57
C ASP A 29 5.23 -16.70 1.36
N VAL A 30 4.61 -15.96 0.45
CA VAL A 30 3.20 -16.16 0.06
C VAL A 30 2.98 -17.57 -0.52
N GLN A 31 3.87 -18.06 -1.38
CA GLN A 31 3.75 -19.41 -1.94
C GLN A 31 3.90 -20.49 -0.86
N ARG A 32 4.87 -20.33 0.04
CA ARG A 32 5.04 -21.22 1.19
C ARG A 32 3.76 -21.29 2.03
N ALA A 33 3.20 -20.14 2.40
CA ALA A 33 1.97 -20.07 3.19
C ALA A 33 0.77 -20.76 2.48
N LYS A 34 0.65 -20.60 1.16
CA LYS A 34 -0.38 -21.31 0.37
C LYS A 34 -0.23 -22.81 0.43
N LEU A 35 0.99 -23.32 0.30
CA LEU A 35 1.27 -24.76 0.36
C LEU A 35 0.97 -25.32 1.74
N GLU A 36 1.42 -24.66 2.80
CA GLU A 36 1.19 -25.06 4.19
C GLU A 36 -0.31 -25.11 4.52
N ARG A 37 -1.07 -24.11 4.10
CA ARG A 37 -2.52 -24.06 4.30
C ARG A 37 -3.33 -24.87 3.30
N LYS A 38 -2.72 -25.35 2.24
CA LYS A 38 -3.41 -26.00 1.10
C LYS A 38 -4.58 -25.14 0.57
N SER A 39 -4.39 -23.81 0.52
CA SER A 39 -5.42 -22.84 0.17
C SER A 39 -4.81 -21.65 -0.56
N ASN A 40 -5.58 -21.07 -1.50
CA ASN A 40 -5.26 -19.79 -2.10
C ASN A 40 -5.75 -18.60 -1.24
N VAL A 41 -6.54 -18.86 -0.20
CA VAL A 41 -6.98 -17.87 0.77
C VAL A 41 -6.03 -17.90 1.96
N LEU A 42 -5.39 -16.76 2.21
CA LEU A 42 -4.42 -16.60 3.30
C LEU A 42 -4.89 -15.51 4.28
N TYR A 43 -4.57 -15.67 5.54
CA TYR A 43 -4.65 -14.57 6.48
C TYR A 43 -3.38 -13.72 6.37
N VAL A 44 -3.54 -12.42 6.24
CA VAL A 44 -2.40 -11.50 6.08
C VAL A 44 -1.47 -11.53 7.30
N GLY A 45 -1.99 -11.84 8.48
CA GLY A 45 -1.21 -12.00 9.71
C GLY A 45 -0.34 -13.25 9.77
N ASP A 46 -0.56 -14.25 8.89
CA ASP A 46 0.27 -15.46 8.81
C ASP A 46 1.54 -15.25 7.96
N LEU A 47 1.63 -14.13 7.27
CA LEU A 47 2.78 -13.82 6.43
C LEU A 47 3.93 -13.24 7.25
N ALA A 48 5.14 -13.77 7.06
CA ALA A 48 6.35 -13.21 7.64
C ALA A 48 6.93 -12.06 6.78
N LYS A 49 6.58 -12.03 5.49
CA LYS A 49 7.00 -10.99 4.55
C LYS A 49 5.82 -10.47 3.75
N GLY A 50 5.63 -9.16 3.73
CA GLY A 50 4.52 -8.53 3.02
C GLY A 50 4.93 -7.35 2.16
N ALA A 51 4.41 -7.30 0.92
CA ALA A 51 4.49 -6.14 0.05
C ALA A 51 3.56 -5.01 0.54
N CYS A 52 3.62 -3.84 -0.10
CA CYS A 52 2.83 -2.65 0.25
C CYS A 52 1.33 -2.95 0.45
N ARG A 53 0.73 -3.76 -0.43
CA ARG A 53 -0.69 -4.14 -0.34
C ARG A 53 -1.03 -4.97 0.90
N HIS A 54 -0.13 -5.88 1.31
CA HIS A 54 -0.34 -6.70 2.51
C HIS A 54 -0.24 -5.83 3.77
N ARG A 55 0.74 -4.93 3.81
CA ARG A 55 0.96 -3.99 4.91
C ARG A 55 -0.19 -3.00 5.04
N ALA A 56 -0.61 -2.38 3.94
CA ALA A 56 -1.72 -1.43 3.94
C ALA A 56 -3.05 -2.09 4.35
N LEU A 57 -3.28 -3.34 3.95
CA LEU A 57 -4.46 -4.11 4.36
C LEU A 57 -4.44 -4.44 5.85
N LEU A 58 -3.31 -4.95 6.37
CA LEU A 58 -3.17 -5.26 7.79
C LEU A 58 -3.31 -4.01 8.65
N PHE A 59 -2.70 -2.91 8.23
CA PHE A 59 -2.83 -1.62 8.91
C PHE A 59 -4.30 -1.16 8.96
N LYS A 60 -5.00 -1.19 7.83
CA LYS A 60 -6.43 -0.84 7.76
C LYS A 60 -7.26 -1.69 8.73
N PHE A 61 -7.07 -3.01 8.71
CA PHE A 61 -7.78 -3.92 9.60
C PHE A 61 -7.54 -3.58 11.07
N LEU A 62 -6.29 -3.41 11.48
CA LEU A 62 -5.95 -3.10 12.87
C LEU A 62 -6.37 -1.68 13.29
N ALA A 63 -6.29 -0.71 12.38
CA ALA A 63 -6.78 0.65 12.62
C ALA A 63 -8.27 0.66 12.94
N ASP A 64 -9.08 -0.09 12.20
CA ASP A 64 -10.51 -0.22 12.44
C ASP A 64 -10.81 -0.85 13.81
N GLN A 65 -10.00 -1.84 14.24
CA GLN A 65 -10.18 -2.49 15.55
C GLN A 65 -9.93 -1.54 16.73
N VAL A 66 -9.09 -0.53 16.54
CA VAL A 66 -8.75 0.46 17.58
C VAL A 66 -9.44 1.80 17.39
N GLY A 67 -10.43 1.88 16.48
CA GLY A 67 -11.23 3.08 16.24
C GLY A 67 -10.49 4.21 15.53
N ILE A 68 -9.42 3.90 14.79
CA ILE A 68 -8.74 4.88 13.93
C ILE A 68 -9.41 4.89 12.57
N GLU A 69 -9.99 6.02 12.19
CA GLU A 69 -10.57 6.18 10.85
C GLU A 69 -9.46 6.10 9.80
N CYS A 70 -9.58 5.12 8.92
CA CYS A 70 -8.53 4.79 7.97
C CYS A 70 -9.14 4.35 6.62
N ARG A 71 -8.54 4.80 5.53
CA ARG A 71 -8.87 4.39 4.17
C ARG A 71 -7.64 3.78 3.50
N LEU A 72 -7.80 2.61 2.90
CA LEU A 72 -6.78 2.01 2.05
C LEU A 72 -6.87 2.59 0.64
N GLN A 73 -5.74 3.01 0.11
CA GLN A 73 -5.60 3.51 -1.25
C GLN A 73 -4.59 2.65 -2.02
N ARG A 74 -4.83 2.50 -3.32
CA ARG A 74 -3.95 1.79 -4.23
C ARG A 74 -3.86 2.56 -5.54
N SER A 75 -2.63 2.77 -6.02
CA SER A 75 -2.43 3.27 -7.38
C SER A 75 -2.88 2.23 -8.39
N ARG A 76 -3.50 2.67 -9.47
CA ARG A 76 -3.90 1.78 -10.56
C ARG A 76 -2.67 1.30 -11.31
N HIS A 77 -2.72 0.06 -11.77
CA HIS A 77 -1.67 -0.52 -12.60
C HIS A 77 -1.70 0.13 -13.97
N VAL A 78 -0.61 0.78 -14.35
CA VAL A 78 -0.40 1.22 -15.72
C VAL A 78 0.44 0.17 -16.44
N ARG A 79 0.00 -0.26 -17.61
CA ARG A 79 0.77 -1.19 -18.46
C ARG A 79 2.20 -0.67 -18.64
N GLY A 80 3.15 -1.43 -18.17
CA GLY A 80 4.53 -1.40 -18.69
C GLY A 80 5.63 -0.92 -17.76
N ALA A 81 5.41 -0.22 -16.64
CA ALA A 81 6.56 0.34 -15.94
C ALA A 81 6.50 0.43 -14.40
N HIS A 82 5.38 0.37 -13.76
CA HIS A 82 5.34 0.55 -12.30
C HIS A 82 4.50 -0.48 -11.59
N ILE A 83 5.11 -1.13 -10.64
CA ILE A 83 4.46 -1.97 -9.64
C ILE A 83 3.49 -1.07 -8.88
N GLY A 84 2.19 -1.38 -8.94
CA GLY A 84 1.18 -0.61 -8.22
C GLY A 84 1.52 -0.51 -6.74
N HIS A 85 1.48 0.70 -6.18
CA HIS A 85 1.74 0.96 -4.77
C HIS A 85 0.43 1.01 -3.98
N ALA A 86 0.49 0.68 -2.69
CA ALA A 86 -0.63 0.75 -1.76
C ALA A 86 -0.20 1.44 -0.47
N TRP A 87 -1.05 2.34 0.02
CA TRP A 87 -0.85 3.11 1.23
C TRP A 87 -2.19 3.36 1.94
N ASN A 88 -2.15 4.05 3.06
CA ASN A 88 -3.33 4.38 3.83
C ASN A 88 -3.48 5.90 3.99
N PHE A 89 -4.72 6.37 4.00
CA PHE A 89 -5.08 7.66 4.56
C PHE A 89 -5.63 7.47 5.95
N VAL A 90 -5.21 8.30 6.89
CA VAL A 90 -5.70 8.30 8.27
C VAL A 90 -6.29 9.66 8.57
N TYR A 91 -7.49 9.65 9.13
CA TYR A 91 -8.24 10.83 9.50
C TYR A 91 -8.16 11.04 11.02
N THR A 92 -8.02 12.27 11.45
CA THR A 92 -7.99 12.64 12.87
C THR A 92 -9.19 13.50 13.24
N ASP A 93 -9.49 13.60 14.52
CA ASP A 93 -10.62 14.38 15.08
C ASP A 93 -10.63 15.87 14.70
N PHE A 94 -9.54 16.37 14.13
CA PHE A 94 -9.39 17.77 13.69
C PHE A 94 -9.48 17.92 12.16
N ASP A 95 -10.17 17.03 11.48
CA ASP A 95 -10.27 16.98 10.01
C ASP A 95 -8.93 16.98 9.28
N LYS A 96 -7.88 16.53 9.95
CA LYS A 96 -6.56 16.40 9.33
C LYS A 96 -6.39 15.01 8.74
N VAL A 97 -5.92 14.98 7.52
CA VAL A 97 -5.64 13.77 6.78
C VAL A 97 -4.13 13.55 6.67
N PHE A 98 -3.69 12.34 6.92
CA PHE A 98 -2.31 11.93 6.78
C PHE A 98 -2.18 10.74 5.85
N VAL A 99 -1.18 10.80 4.99
CA VAL A 99 -0.71 9.63 4.22
C VAL A 99 0.22 8.81 5.11
N VAL A 100 -0.01 7.50 5.15
CA VAL A 100 0.81 6.53 5.87
C VAL A 100 1.32 5.49 4.88
N ASP A 101 2.63 5.47 4.66
CA ASP A 101 3.32 4.44 3.88
C ASP A 101 4.07 3.50 4.81
N LEU A 102 3.87 2.21 4.64
CA LEU A 102 4.40 1.17 5.51
C LEU A 102 5.60 0.42 4.93
N MET A 103 6.09 0.86 3.76
CA MET A 103 7.22 0.23 3.08
C MET A 103 8.54 0.92 3.38
N HIS A 104 8.64 2.22 3.06
CA HIS A 104 9.91 2.92 2.99
C HIS A 104 10.18 3.88 4.15
N ALA A 105 9.13 4.44 4.73
CA ALA A 105 9.23 5.43 5.82
C ALA A 105 8.27 5.06 6.96
N VAL A 106 8.52 3.92 7.56
CA VAL A 106 7.64 3.34 8.58
C VAL A 106 7.48 4.27 9.78
N GLY A 107 6.23 4.61 10.08
CA GLY A 107 5.88 5.52 11.18
C GLY A 107 5.89 7.00 10.80
N ALA A 108 6.29 7.37 9.59
CA ALA A 108 6.11 8.72 9.08
C ALA A 108 4.64 8.96 8.75
N LEU A 109 4.17 10.15 9.09
CA LEU A 109 2.84 10.66 8.80
C LEU A 109 2.99 11.90 7.93
N TYR A 110 2.56 11.82 6.68
CA TYR A 110 2.67 12.95 5.76
C TYR A 110 1.34 13.70 5.73
N PRO A 111 1.28 14.94 6.26
CA PRO A 111 0.05 15.74 6.20
C PRO A 111 -0.42 15.92 4.76
N GLU A 112 -1.72 15.84 4.53
CA GLU A 112 -2.33 16.17 3.24
C GLU A 112 -1.87 17.55 2.76
N GLY A 113 -1.56 17.68 1.48
CA GLY A 113 -1.01 18.91 0.90
C GLY A 113 0.50 19.10 1.09
N SER A 114 1.18 18.29 1.90
CA SER A 114 2.64 18.35 2.02
C SER A 114 3.32 17.83 0.73
N THR A 115 4.58 18.23 0.53
CA THR A 115 5.38 17.77 -0.63
C THR A 115 5.47 16.25 -0.69
N ASP A 116 5.57 15.58 0.45
CA ASP A 116 5.65 14.12 0.52
C ASP A 116 4.30 13.47 0.26
N ALA A 117 3.20 13.97 0.82
CA ALA A 117 1.86 13.46 0.51
C ALA A 117 1.50 13.64 -0.97
N ASN A 118 1.92 14.74 -1.61
CA ASN A 118 1.66 15.00 -3.02
C ASN A 118 2.36 14.01 -3.97
N LYS A 119 3.40 13.30 -3.53
CA LYS A 119 4.01 12.21 -4.31
C LYS A 119 3.00 11.08 -4.53
N TYR A 120 2.18 10.76 -3.53
CA TYR A 120 1.14 9.74 -3.60
C TYR A 120 -0.06 10.19 -4.46
N ALA A 121 -0.46 11.44 -4.38
CA ALA A 121 -1.49 12.01 -5.26
C ALA A 121 -1.09 11.94 -6.75
N ARG A 122 0.19 12.15 -7.07
CA ARG A 122 0.71 12.00 -8.44
C ARG A 122 0.66 10.57 -8.96
N LEU A 123 0.82 9.57 -8.10
CA LEU A 123 0.67 8.17 -8.48
C LEU A 123 -0.77 7.87 -8.96
N ASP A 124 -1.77 8.46 -8.32
CA ASP A 124 -3.17 8.33 -8.73
C ASP A 124 -3.48 9.14 -10.01
N ALA A 125 -2.98 10.37 -10.10
CA ALA A 125 -3.20 11.25 -11.26
C ALA A 125 -2.56 10.69 -12.53
N PHE A 126 -1.37 10.13 -12.44
CA PHE A 126 -0.69 9.49 -13.57
C PHE A 126 -1.48 8.27 -14.07
N ALA A 127 -2.06 7.49 -13.18
CA ALA A 127 -2.93 6.37 -13.54
C ALA A 127 -4.21 6.83 -14.26
N PHE A 128 -4.72 8.01 -13.93
CA PHE A 128 -5.92 8.56 -14.53
C PHE A 128 -5.64 9.17 -15.93
N SER A 129 -4.55 9.90 -16.10
CA SER A 129 -4.17 10.49 -17.41
C SER A 129 -3.89 9.42 -18.47
N THR A 130 -3.22 8.33 -18.09
CA THR A 130 -2.92 7.21 -19.01
C THR A 130 -4.19 6.44 -19.43
N LEU A 131 -5.24 6.46 -18.62
CA LEU A 131 -6.53 5.87 -18.99
C LEU A 131 -7.29 6.74 -20.01
N ILE A 132 -7.13 8.05 -19.95
CA ILE A 132 -7.77 8.99 -20.89
C ILE A 132 -7.01 8.97 -22.24
N GLU A 133 -5.69 8.94 -22.21
CA GLU A 133 -4.86 8.87 -23.41
C GLU A 133 -4.93 7.50 -24.11
N GLY A 134 -5.23 6.43 -23.39
CA GLY A 134 -5.45 5.08 -23.94
C GLY A 134 -6.83 4.85 -24.56
N ALA A 135 -7.78 5.77 -24.37
CA ALA A 135 -9.04 5.83 -25.11
C ALA A 135 -8.78 6.55 -26.44
N GLY A 136 -8.12 5.85 -27.36
CA GLY A 136 -8.02 6.30 -28.74
C GLY A 136 -9.38 6.59 -29.33
N PRO A 137 -9.46 7.41 -30.40
CA PRO A 137 -10.71 7.86 -30.97
C PRO A 137 -11.56 6.62 -31.33
N ALA A 138 -12.78 6.62 -30.84
CA ALA A 138 -13.80 5.64 -31.24
C ALA A 138 -13.82 5.65 -32.77
N LEU A 139 -13.62 4.48 -33.36
CA LEU A 139 -13.77 4.25 -34.79
C LEU A 139 -15.11 4.85 -35.21
N GLY A 140 -15.01 5.99 -35.94
CA GLY A 140 -16.12 6.50 -36.70
C GLY A 140 -16.53 5.47 -37.74
N LEU A 141 -17.81 5.21 -37.79
CA LEU A 141 -18.50 4.60 -38.90
C LEU A 141 -18.42 5.50 -40.10
#